data_fa991ebc591b6129fe1c87b8c5da8bb4
#
_entry.id   fa991ebc591b6129fe1c87b8c5da8bb4
#
_cell.length_a   1.000
_cell.length_b   1.000
_cell.length_c   1.000
_cell.angle_alpha   90.00
_cell.angle_beta   90.00
_cell.angle_gamma   90.00
#
_symmetry.space_group_name_H-M   'P 1'
#
loop_
_entity.id
_entity.type
_entity.pdbx_description
1 polymer ?
#
loop_
_entity_poly.entity_id
_entity_poly.type
_entity_poly.pdbx_seq_one_letter_code
_entity_poly.pdbx_strand_id
1 'polypeptide(L)'
;MHGAPKYPAGFTHFNYADPNAPKGGRVVLGQTGSFDTLNPLIIRGEPVAGIREWVYETLMARGFDEPFTMYGLVAKSVEMPPDRSSVTFHIDPAARFSDGKPITADDVIFSMETLRERGRPNHRNSYKKVVRTDRVSDLAVRFVFDASGDREMPLIMASMPVLPKHLLTPETFERTTLAPIVGSGPYTIAAIDAGRSITYKRNPDYWGRDLPVNRGRYNFDEIRYEYFRDMSVQFEAFKSGVLDVRTEDDPKLWASGYDIPARRDGRVLTREIETGLPAGMSALAFNTRRPVFQDPRVRRGLLLLFNFEWVNKTLYHGLYKRTESFFERSYLSSAGRPADARERELLAPFPDAVLPEVMEGRYRMPVSDGTGHNRENAREAFRLFSEAGYVIDGGRLVHKDTREPLGFEILAGSSVQQRLIASYVSDLAKLGIAARLRVVDSSQYQSRLKDYDYDMIQTAWPSSLSPGNEQVFRWDSRNADVPGSFNFVGVKNPAVDAMINRLLEAEGDEDFTSAVRALDRVLLSGHYVIPLFHASRQWVANWKQVQGPKTFSLWGYNLDTWWIDGQK
;
A
#
# COMPACT_ATOMS: atom_id res chain seq x y z
N MET A 1 -5.48 5.02 -16.46
CA MET A 1 -4.64 4.13 -17.30
C MET A 1 -5.48 3.25 -18.22
N HIS A 2 -6.58 2.75 -17.74
CA HIS A 2 -7.49 1.84 -18.44
C HIS A 2 -8.89 2.47 -18.53
N GLY A 3 -9.17 3.31 -19.46
CA GLY A 3 -10.48 3.96 -19.62
C GLY A 3 -10.43 5.49 -19.58
N ALA A 4 -11.61 6.12 -19.64
CA ALA A 4 -11.76 7.57 -19.61
C ALA A 4 -11.65 8.13 -18.18
N PRO A 5 -11.16 9.39 -18.01
CA PRO A 5 -11.18 10.06 -16.73
C PRO A 5 -12.61 10.23 -16.20
N LYS A 6 -12.80 10.10 -14.90
CA LYS A 6 -14.09 10.32 -14.23
C LYS A 6 -14.57 11.77 -14.33
N TYR A 7 -13.63 12.71 -14.23
CA TYR A 7 -13.93 14.13 -14.29
C TYR A 7 -13.71 14.65 -15.71
N PRO A 8 -14.75 15.21 -16.35
CA PRO A 8 -14.65 15.77 -17.72
C PRO A 8 -13.84 17.06 -17.72
N ALA A 9 -13.46 17.51 -18.92
CA ALA A 9 -12.88 18.83 -19.10
C ALA A 9 -13.80 19.91 -18.50
N GLY A 10 -13.22 20.83 -17.74
CA GLY A 10 -13.97 21.93 -17.08
C GLY A 10 -14.63 21.54 -15.76
N PHE A 11 -14.34 20.37 -15.18
CA PHE A 11 -14.78 20.08 -13.81
C PHE A 11 -14.31 21.16 -12.84
N THR A 12 -15.04 21.37 -11.75
CA THR A 12 -14.81 22.50 -10.84
C THR A 12 -14.12 22.11 -9.53
N HIS A 13 -14.26 20.88 -9.09
CA HIS A 13 -13.67 20.31 -7.89
C HIS A 13 -13.85 18.79 -7.87
N PHE A 14 -13.07 18.09 -7.07
CA PHE A 14 -13.27 16.67 -6.83
C PHE A 14 -14.50 16.42 -5.93
N ASN A 15 -15.29 15.40 -6.20
CA ASN A 15 -16.52 15.07 -5.47
C ASN A 15 -16.29 14.76 -3.97
N TYR A 16 -15.07 14.39 -3.60
CA TYR A 16 -14.68 14.11 -2.22
C TYR A 16 -14.14 15.33 -1.46
N ALA A 17 -14.16 16.51 -2.07
CA ALA A 17 -13.79 17.78 -1.46
C ALA A 17 -14.99 18.72 -1.43
N ASP A 18 -15.23 19.38 -0.29
CA ASP A 18 -16.28 20.41 -0.18
C ASP A 18 -15.72 21.77 -0.62
N PRO A 19 -16.15 22.31 -1.78
CA PRO A 19 -15.63 23.59 -2.28
C PRO A 19 -15.94 24.77 -1.36
N ASN A 20 -16.91 24.61 -0.42
CA ASN A 20 -17.31 25.62 0.55
C ASN A 20 -16.68 25.39 1.93
N ALA A 21 -15.78 24.40 2.08
CA ALA A 21 -15.09 24.15 3.34
C ALA A 21 -14.40 25.44 3.85
N PRO A 22 -14.64 25.85 5.11
CA PRO A 22 -14.02 27.05 5.64
C PRO A 22 -12.51 26.90 5.72
N LYS A 23 -11.81 27.99 5.43
CA LYS A 23 -10.34 28.08 5.59
C LYS A 23 -10.05 28.68 6.95
N GLY A 24 -9.14 28.05 7.70
CA GLY A 24 -8.72 28.59 8.99
C GLY A 24 -8.32 27.56 10.01
N GLY A 25 -7.81 28.02 11.13
CA GLY A 25 -7.48 27.21 12.29
C GLY A 25 -6.22 26.36 12.15
N ARG A 26 -5.92 25.65 13.22
CA ARG A 26 -4.76 24.75 13.33
C ARG A 26 -5.22 23.35 13.65
N VAL A 27 -4.59 22.37 13.00
CA VAL A 27 -4.74 20.94 13.33
C VAL A 27 -3.39 20.39 13.83
N VAL A 28 -3.45 19.58 14.90
CA VAL A 28 -2.28 18.91 15.49
C VAL A 28 -2.43 17.40 15.34
N LEU A 29 -1.40 16.80 14.75
CA LEU A 29 -1.33 15.36 14.46
C LEU A 29 -0.17 14.72 15.22
N GLY A 30 -0.32 13.47 15.58
CA GLY A 30 0.74 12.69 16.24
C GLY A 30 1.52 11.83 15.25
N GLN A 31 2.84 11.77 15.46
CA GLN A 31 3.72 10.83 14.82
C GLN A 31 4.51 10.04 15.88
N THR A 32 4.92 8.82 15.55
CA THR A 32 5.79 8.03 16.45
C THR A 32 7.21 8.03 15.90
N GLY A 33 8.20 8.12 16.78
CA GLY A 33 9.61 8.16 16.43
C GLY A 33 10.19 9.57 16.44
N SER A 34 10.98 9.91 15.42
CA SER A 34 11.71 11.17 15.30
C SER A 34 12.01 11.46 13.83
N PHE A 35 12.58 12.61 13.51
CA PHE A 35 13.06 12.94 12.18
C PHE A 35 14.39 13.71 12.26
N ASP A 36 15.20 13.63 11.21
CA ASP A 36 16.49 14.31 11.10
C ASP A 36 16.73 14.94 9.72
N THR A 37 15.75 14.85 8.81
CA THR A 37 15.85 15.45 7.48
C THR A 37 14.51 16.00 6.98
N LEU A 38 14.58 17.09 6.21
CA LEU A 38 13.44 17.61 5.44
C LEU A 38 13.41 17.09 4.00
N ASN A 39 14.40 16.29 3.58
CA ASN A 39 14.42 15.73 2.23
C ASN A 39 13.83 14.31 2.20
N PRO A 40 12.59 14.14 1.72
CA PRO A 40 11.94 12.83 1.67
C PRO A 40 12.34 12.01 0.44
N LEU A 41 13.14 12.56 -0.47
CA LEU A 41 13.45 12.01 -1.78
C LEU A 41 14.78 11.24 -1.83
N ILE A 42 15.55 11.27 -0.74
CA ILE A 42 16.81 10.52 -0.57
C ILE A 42 16.63 9.35 0.40
N ILE A 43 17.63 8.44 0.44
CA ILE A 43 17.61 7.27 1.33
C ILE A 43 18.06 7.65 2.74
N ARG A 44 18.99 8.59 2.86
CA ARG A 44 19.61 8.95 4.14
C ARG A 44 18.66 9.76 5.00
N GLY A 45 18.66 9.45 6.31
CA GLY A 45 17.86 10.12 7.32
C GLY A 45 16.40 9.69 7.35
N GLU A 46 15.74 10.07 8.45
CA GLU A 46 14.30 9.89 8.65
C GLU A 46 13.58 11.17 8.27
N PRO A 47 12.80 11.17 7.18
CA PRO A 47 12.13 12.37 6.71
C PRO A 47 10.99 12.77 7.61
N VAL A 48 10.80 14.09 7.76
CA VAL A 48 9.69 14.63 8.53
C VAL A 48 8.34 14.31 7.89
N ALA A 49 7.32 14.08 8.72
CA ALA A 49 5.96 13.81 8.27
C ALA A 49 5.33 15.01 7.54
N GLY A 50 4.54 14.75 6.52
CA GLY A 50 3.75 15.74 5.79
C GLY A 50 4.52 16.55 4.73
N ILE A 51 5.85 16.43 4.65
CA ILE A 51 6.65 17.30 3.76
C ILE A 51 6.30 17.09 2.28
N ARG A 52 6.02 15.85 1.87
CA ARG A 52 5.63 15.54 0.48
C ARG A 52 4.26 16.08 0.12
N GLU A 53 3.36 16.00 1.05
CA GLU A 53 1.95 16.32 0.86
C GLU A 53 1.69 17.83 0.89
N TRP A 54 2.51 18.57 1.66
CA TRP A 54 2.23 19.96 1.93
C TRP A 54 3.14 20.92 1.18
N VAL A 55 4.40 20.55 0.96
CA VAL A 55 5.42 21.46 0.43
C VAL A 55 5.75 21.20 -1.03
N TYR A 56 5.75 19.93 -1.46
CA TYR A 56 6.03 19.57 -2.84
C TYR A 56 4.75 19.37 -3.66
N GLU A 57 4.82 19.74 -4.93
CA GLU A 57 3.84 19.34 -5.93
C GLU A 57 4.47 18.43 -6.98
N THR A 58 3.62 17.62 -7.58
CA THR A 58 3.95 16.77 -8.73
C THR A 58 3.54 17.46 -10.03
N LEU A 59 4.02 16.98 -11.18
CA LEU A 59 3.62 17.53 -12.48
C LEU A 59 2.09 17.55 -12.65
N MET A 60 1.40 16.51 -12.21
CA MET A 60 -0.06 16.43 -12.26
C MET A 60 -0.62 15.92 -10.94
N ALA A 61 -1.86 16.28 -10.61
CA ALA A 61 -2.57 15.83 -9.42
C ALA A 61 -3.28 14.50 -9.65
N ARG A 62 -3.21 13.59 -8.69
CA ARG A 62 -3.94 12.32 -8.72
C ARG A 62 -5.40 12.52 -8.28
N GLY A 63 -6.35 11.95 -9.03
CA GLY A 63 -7.72 11.74 -8.57
C GLY A 63 -7.79 10.58 -7.60
N PHE A 64 -8.28 10.82 -6.36
CA PHE A 64 -8.34 9.78 -5.32
C PHE A 64 -9.66 8.99 -5.31
N ASP A 65 -10.56 9.24 -6.24
CA ASP A 65 -11.80 8.49 -6.43
C ASP A 65 -11.85 7.72 -7.76
N GLU A 66 -10.66 7.45 -8.30
CA GLU A 66 -10.39 6.65 -9.49
C GLU A 66 -9.18 5.73 -9.26
N PRO A 67 -9.04 4.64 -10.05
CA PRO A 67 -7.91 3.72 -9.90
C PRO A 67 -6.55 4.40 -10.03
N PHE A 68 -6.29 5.08 -11.14
CA PHE A 68 -5.05 5.83 -11.36
C PHE A 68 -5.24 6.79 -12.54
N THR A 69 -5.79 7.96 -12.26
CA THR A 69 -5.99 9.06 -13.22
C THR A 69 -5.32 10.32 -12.71
N MET A 70 -4.70 11.07 -13.61
CA MET A 70 -3.99 12.30 -13.32
C MET A 70 -4.70 13.49 -13.97
N TYR A 71 -4.73 14.61 -13.26
CA TYR A 71 -5.38 15.86 -13.65
C TYR A 71 -4.38 17.02 -13.62
N GLY A 72 -4.66 18.08 -14.38
CA GLY A 72 -3.76 19.24 -14.49
C GLY A 72 -3.43 19.88 -13.13
N LEU A 73 -2.15 20.11 -12.89
CA LEU A 73 -1.57 20.82 -11.76
C LEU A 73 -0.41 21.67 -12.28
N VAL A 74 0.85 21.41 -11.92
CA VAL A 74 2.01 22.12 -12.47
C VAL A 74 2.04 22.01 -14.00
N ALA A 75 1.76 20.83 -14.57
CA ALA A 75 1.43 20.68 -15.98
C ALA A 75 -0.08 20.80 -16.17
N LYS A 76 -0.52 21.78 -16.94
CA LYS A 76 -1.94 22.02 -17.26
C LYS A 76 -2.49 21.03 -18.27
N SER A 77 -1.64 20.46 -19.13
CA SER A 77 -2.02 19.49 -20.16
C SER A 77 -0.86 18.57 -20.53
N VAL A 78 -1.20 17.46 -21.16
CA VAL A 78 -0.25 16.48 -21.68
C VAL A 78 -0.59 16.10 -23.11
N GLU A 79 0.43 15.75 -23.89
CA GLU A 79 0.32 15.11 -25.19
C GLU A 79 1.05 13.76 -25.14
N MET A 80 0.40 12.73 -25.64
CA MET A 80 0.93 11.37 -25.61
C MET A 80 0.49 10.61 -26.87
N PRO A 81 1.42 9.96 -27.60
CA PRO A 81 1.05 9.10 -28.72
C PRO A 81 0.32 7.83 -28.22
N PRO A 82 -0.48 7.17 -29.10
CA PRO A 82 -1.22 5.95 -28.72
C PRO A 82 -0.35 4.81 -28.17
N ASP A 83 0.87 4.67 -28.69
CA ASP A 83 1.86 3.66 -28.25
C ASP A 83 2.52 3.99 -26.92
N ARG A 84 2.25 5.18 -26.35
CA ARG A 84 2.83 5.68 -25.10
C ARG A 84 4.37 5.70 -25.08
N SER A 85 5.02 5.75 -26.22
CA SER A 85 6.47 5.82 -26.35
C SER A 85 7.08 7.11 -25.81
N SER A 86 6.27 8.14 -25.63
CA SER A 86 6.67 9.43 -25.04
C SER A 86 5.51 10.13 -24.37
N VAL A 87 5.82 11.16 -23.59
CA VAL A 87 4.83 12.10 -23.06
C VAL A 87 5.40 13.51 -23.05
N THR A 88 4.62 14.48 -23.49
CA THR A 88 4.96 15.92 -23.41
C THR A 88 4.06 16.58 -22.38
N PHE A 89 4.66 17.23 -21.39
CA PHE A 89 3.98 18.02 -20.37
C PHE A 89 4.06 19.49 -20.70
N HIS A 90 2.92 20.19 -20.67
CA HIS A 90 2.83 21.64 -20.87
C HIS A 90 2.60 22.30 -19.51
N ILE A 91 3.61 23.00 -19.01
CA ILE A 91 3.61 23.67 -17.70
C ILE A 91 2.63 24.85 -17.72
N ASP A 92 1.89 25.03 -16.62
CA ASP A 92 1.02 26.19 -16.46
C ASP A 92 1.88 27.47 -16.28
N PRO A 93 1.65 28.51 -17.09
CA PRO A 93 2.40 29.78 -16.93
C PRO A 93 2.24 30.44 -15.55
N ALA A 94 1.20 30.10 -14.79
CA ALA A 94 0.97 30.59 -13.44
C ALA A 94 1.76 29.80 -12.39
N ALA A 95 2.24 28.59 -12.72
CA ALA A 95 2.94 27.71 -11.77
C ALA A 95 4.21 28.38 -11.20
N ARG A 96 4.31 28.40 -9.86
CA ARG A 96 5.41 29.05 -9.14
C ARG A 96 5.81 28.27 -7.91
N PHE A 97 7.08 28.41 -7.56
CA PHE A 97 7.56 28.04 -6.23
C PHE A 97 7.07 29.03 -5.17
N SER A 98 7.15 28.64 -3.90
CA SER A 98 6.71 29.44 -2.77
C SER A 98 7.55 30.73 -2.53
N ASP A 99 8.71 30.84 -3.16
CA ASP A 99 9.53 32.05 -3.22
C ASP A 99 9.16 32.99 -4.39
N GLY A 100 8.11 32.65 -5.14
CA GLY A 100 7.60 33.45 -6.25
C GLY A 100 8.29 33.18 -7.60
N LYS A 101 9.34 32.39 -7.67
CA LYS A 101 10.00 32.03 -8.94
C LYS A 101 9.09 31.16 -9.81
N PRO A 102 8.98 31.40 -11.12
CA PRO A 102 8.19 30.58 -12.02
C PRO A 102 8.80 29.17 -12.15
N ILE A 103 7.94 28.19 -12.33
CA ILE A 103 8.35 26.83 -12.68
C ILE A 103 8.52 26.76 -14.20
N THR A 104 9.65 26.22 -14.63
CA THR A 104 10.03 26.13 -16.05
C THR A 104 10.38 24.71 -16.46
N ALA A 105 10.54 24.50 -17.76
CA ALA A 105 11.05 23.24 -18.31
C ALA A 105 12.40 22.82 -17.70
N ASP A 106 13.25 23.79 -17.37
CA ASP A 106 14.54 23.51 -16.76
C ASP A 106 14.43 22.94 -15.36
N ASP A 107 13.42 23.33 -14.56
CA ASP A 107 13.16 22.77 -13.23
C ASP A 107 12.67 21.31 -13.35
N VAL A 108 11.82 21.04 -14.33
CA VAL A 108 11.28 19.69 -14.61
C VAL A 108 12.39 18.75 -15.08
N ILE A 109 13.26 19.19 -15.98
CA ILE A 109 14.42 18.41 -16.46
C ILE A 109 15.38 18.13 -15.30
N PHE A 110 15.74 19.19 -14.55
CA PHE A 110 16.59 19.06 -13.37
C PHE A 110 16.03 18.04 -12.35
N SER A 111 14.73 18.09 -12.11
CA SER A 111 14.06 17.17 -11.18
C SER A 111 14.20 15.72 -11.65
N MET A 112 13.91 15.46 -12.91
CA MET A 112 14.00 14.11 -13.49
C MET A 112 15.44 13.57 -13.42
N GLU A 113 16.43 14.36 -13.84
CA GLU A 113 17.84 13.95 -13.85
C GLU A 113 18.36 13.70 -12.43
N THR A 114 18.09 14.63 -11.51
CA THR A 114 18.49 14.51 -10.11
C THR A 114 17.87 13.28 -9.45
N LEU A 115 16.59 13.03 -9.64
CA LEU A 115 15.91 11.89 -9.06
C LEU A 115 16.33 10.56 -9.71
N ARG A 116 16.63 10.55 -11.02
CA ARG A 116 17.16 9.38 -11.72
C ARG A 116 18.53 8.95 -11.20
N GLU A 117 19.38 9.90 -10.88
CA GLU A 117 20.75 9.62 -10.45
C GLU A 117 20.87 9.44 -8.94
N ARG A 118 20.20 10.29 -8.16
CA ARG A 118 20.41 10.44 -6.72
C ARG A 118 19.18 10.22 -5.85
N GLY A 119 18.00 10.03 -6.47
CA GLY A 119 16.77 9.78 -5.75
C GLY A 119 16.72 8.39 -5.09
N ARG A 120 15.62 8.11 -4.42
CA ARG A 120 15.33 6.78 -3.86
C ARG A 120 15.36 5.70 -4.95
N PRO A 121 15.57 4.42 -4.61
CA PRO A 121 15.66 3.33 -5.59
C PRO A 121 14.47 3.26 -6.56
N ASN A 122 13.26 3.54 -6.09
CA ASN A 122 12.07 3.56 -6.95
C ASN A 122 12.18 4.64 -8.05
N HIS A 123 12.63 5.86 -7.71
CA HIS A 123 12.87 6.92 -8.71
C HIS A 123 13.96 6.50 -9.69
N ARG A 124 15.10 6.03 -9.18
CA ARG A 124 16.22 5.60 -10.03
C ARG A 124 15.83 4.48 -10.98
N ASN A 125 15.05 3.50 -10.49
CA ASN A 125 14.62 2.36 -11.29
C ASN A 125 13.61 2.73 -12.36
N SER A 126 12.64 3.59 -12.03
CA SER A 126 11.64 4.01 -13.01
C SER A 126 12.21 5.00 -14.02
N TYR A 127 12.95 6.01 -13.56
CA TYR A 127 13.41 7.07 -14.46
C TYR A 127 14.58 6.67 -15.37
N LYS A 128 15.24 5.54 -15.12
CA LYS A 128 16.18 4.91 -16.09
C LYS A 128 15.52 4.61 -17.44
N LYS A 129 14.20 4.36 -17.45
CA LYS A 129 13.42 4.10 -18.66
C LYS A 129 13.20 5.35 -19.52
N VAL A 130 13.54 6.55 -19.02
CA VAL A 130 13.59 7.78 -19.81
C VAL A 130 14.92 7.83 -20.55
N VAL A 131 14.90 7.54 -21.85
CA VAL A 131 16.10 7.49 -22.69
C VAL A 131 16.49 8.84 -23.28
N ARG A 132 15.52 9.76 -23.41
CA ARG A 132 15.75 11.12 -23.90
C ARG A 132 14.78 12.09 -23.27
N THR A 133 15.27 13.28 -22.98
CA THR A 133 14.47 14.41 -22.48
C THR A 133 14.69 15.59 -23.41
N ASP A 134 13.60 16.10 -24.01
CA ASP A 134 13.63 17.23 -24.93
C ASP A 134 12.99 18.46 -24.28
N ARG A 135 13.71 19.57 -24.21
CA ARG A 135 13.15 20.88 -23.88
C ARG A 135 12.46 21.42 -25.13
N VAL A 136 11.14 21.24 -25.19
CA VAL A 136 10.34 21.66 -26.34
C VAL A 136 10.17 23.18 -26.37
N SER A 137 9.99 23.80 -25.20
CA SER A 137 9.96 25.26 -24.99
C SER A 137 10.27 25.57 -23.54
N ASP A 138 10.20 26.84 -23.13
CA ASP A 138 10.36 27.26 -21.73
C ASP A 138 9.32 26.62 -20.80
N LEU A 139 8.15 26.27 -21.34
CA LEU A 139 7.01 25.71 -20.60
C LEU A 139 6.59 24.32 -21.11
N ALA A 140 7.44 23.61 -21.88
CA ALA A 140 7.10 22.29 -22.36
C ALA A 140 8.31 21.35 -22.37
N VAL A 141 8.12 20.14 -21.82
CA VAL A 141 9.13 19.08 -21.74
C VAL A 141 8.55 17.78 -22.29
N ARG A 142 9.31 17.11 -23.15
CA ARG A 142 9.02 15.77 -23.64
C ARG A 142 9.97 14.76 -23.02
N PHE A 143 9.41 13.66 -22.50
CA PHE A 143 10.14 12.48 -22.08
C PHE A 143 9.90 11.35 -23.07
N VAL A 144 10.96 10.76 -23.60
CA VAL A 144 10.92 9.60 -24.49
C VAL A 144 11.35 8.38 -23.70
N PHE A 145 10.58 7.30 -23.80
CA PHE A 145 10.80 6.08 -23.03
C PHE A 145 11.58 5.04 -23.83
N ASP A 146 12.16 4.07 -23.14
CA ASP A 146 12.81 2.92 -23.76
C ASP A 146 11.80 2.00 -24.46
N ALA A 147 12.30 1.01 -25.20
CA ALA A 147 11.47 0.08 -25.96
C ALA A 147 10.81 -1.02 -25.07
N SER A 148 10.79 -0.86 -23.75
CA SER A 148 10.18 -1.85 -22.85
C SER A 148 8.66 -1.96 -22.96
N GLY A 149 8.01 -0.98 -23.60
CA GLY A 149 6.55 -0.93 -23.72
C GLY A 149 5.83 -0.65 -22.39
N ASP A 150 6.53 -0.09 -21.39
CA ASP A 150 5.97 0.17 -20.07
C ASP A 150 4.88 1.25 -20.13
N ARG A 151 3.64 0.80 -20.10
CA ARG A 151 2.44 1.65 -20.20
C ARG A 151 2.21 2.55 -18.98
N GLU A 152 2.89 2.30 -17.86
CA GLU A 152 2.80 3.12 -16.64
C GLU A 152 3.70 4.36 -16.68
N MET A 153 4.72 4.39 -17.55
CA MET A 153 5.71 5.47 -17.57
C MET A 153 5.11 6.88 -17.65
N PRO A 154 4.10 7.17 -18.48
CA PRO A 154 3.48 8.50 -18.51
C PRO A 154 2.88 8.91 -17.15
N LEU A 155 2.26 7.98 -16.42
CA LEU A 155 1.68 8.24 -15.09
C LEU A 155 2.75 8.39 -14.01
N ILE A 156 3.83 7.61 -14.12
CA ILE A 156 5.00 7.71 -13.24
C ILE A 156 5.63 9.11 -13.39
N MET A 157 5.81 9.56 -14.64
CA MET A 157 6.34 10.91 -14.89
C MET A 157 5.37 12.01 -14.42
N ALA A 158 4.06 11.83 -14.61
CA ALA A 158 3.04 12.76 -14.09
C ALA A 158 3.08 12.91 -12.56
N SER A 159 3.48 11.85 -11.85
CA SER A 159 3.63 11.83 -10.38
C SER A 159 5.01 12.33 -9.90
N MET A 160 5.87 12.81 -10.78
CA MET A 160 7.21 13.29 -10.43
C MET A 160 7.14 14.63 -9.68
N PRO A 161 7.77 14.75 -8.48
CA PRO A 161 7.86 16.03 -7.80
C PRO A 161 8.76 17.00 -8.55
N VAL A 162 8.40 18.29 -8.54
CA VAL A 162 9.17 19.35 -9.20
C VAL A 162 10.06 20.06 -8.17
N LEU A 163 11.35 20.12 -8.45
CA LEU A 163 12.40 20.68 -7.59
C LEU A 163 12.87 22.04 -8.08
N PRO A 164 13.16 23.00 -7.18
CA PRO A 164 13.66 24.32 -7.53
C PRO A 164 15.14 24.29 -7.96
N LYS A 165 15.40 24.23 -9.26
CA LYS A 165 16.77 24.22 -9.82
C LYS A 165 17.62 25.39 -9.35
N HIS A 166 17.01 26.56 -9.12
CA HIS A 166 17.72 27.76 -8.69
C HIS A 166 18.25 27.70 -7.25
N LEU A 167 17.80 26.72 -6.44
CA LEU A 167 18.24 26.56 -5.04
C LEU A 167 19.00 25.25 -4.80
N LEU A 168 18.94 24.30 -5.73
CA LEU A 168 19.50 22.98 -5.55
C LEU A 168 20.55 22.68 -6.63
N THR A 169 21.59 21.99 -6.19
CA THR A 169 22.51 21.23 -7.07
C THR A 169 22.38 19.74 -6.76
N PRO A 170 22.84 18.85 -7.64
CA PRO A 170 22.85 17.42 -7.34
C PRO A 170 23.54 17.09 -6.00
N GLU A 171 24.61 17.79 -5.63
CA GLU A 171 25.38 17.60 -4.40
C GLU A 171 24.63 18.09 -3.16
N THR A 172 23.94 19.23 -3.25
CA THR A 172 23.12 19.77 -2.14
C THR A 172 21.85 18.95 -1.96
N PHE A 173 21.30 18.38 -3.02
CA PHE A 173 20.13 17.51 -2.97
C PHE A 173 20.35 16.25 -2.12
N GLU A 174 21.54 15.64 -2.14
CA GLU A 174 21.84 14.43 -1.36
C GLU A 174 22.07 14.67 0.14
N ARG A 175 22.10 15.90 0.57
CA ARG A 175 22.38 16.23 1.99
C ARG A 175 21.12 16.07 2.84
N THR A 176 21.29 15.44 4.00
CA THR A 176 20.31 15.56 5.07
C THR A 176 20.36 16.99 5.60
N THR A 177 19.20 17.61 5.75
CA THR A 177 19.11 19.01 6.20
C THR A 177 17.83 19.26 6.96
N LEU A 178 17.90 20.14 7.96
CA LEU A 178 16.73 20.73 8.62
C LEU A 178 16.55 22.21 8.24
N ALA A 179 17.33 22.72 7.28
CA ALA A 179 17.07 24.05 6.70
C ALA A 179 15.77 24.01 5.89
N PRO A 180 14.87 24.98 6.08
CA PRO A 180 13.62 25.06 5.33
C PRO A 180 13.84 24.97 3.83
N ILE A 181 13.03 24.13 3.18
CA ILE A 181 13.08 23.93 1.74
C ILE A 181 11.96 24.71 1.06
N VAL A 182 12.21 25.12 -0.17
CA VAL A 182 11.24 25.75 -1.05
C VAL A 182 10.61 24.68 -1.94
N GLY A 183 9.29 24.63 -1.96
CA GLY A 183 8.51 23.83 -2.89
C GLY A 183 7.47 24.69 -3.58
N SER A 184 6.58 24.08 -4.34
CA SER A 184 5.49 24.77 -5.02
C SER A 184 4.12 24.54 -4.36
N GLY A 185 4.09 23.75 -3.29
CA GLY A 185 2.87 23.28 -2.64
C GLY A 185 2.11 24.33 -1.83
N PRO A 186 0.94 23.95 -1.32
CA PRO A 186 0.02 24.87 -0.63
C PRO A 186 0.49 25.33 0.75
N TYR A 187 1.53 24.71 1.30
CA TYR A 187 2.09 25.08 2.60
C TYR A 187 3.60 25.32 2.52
N THR A 188 4.08 26.15 3.42
CA THR A 188 5.49 26.38 3.69
C THR A 188 5.84 25.92 5.11
N ILE A 189 7.11 25.68 5.37
CA ILE A 189 7.59 25.32 6.71
C ILE A 189 7.68 26.59 7.55
N ALA A 190 6.91 26.64 8.65
CA ALA A 190 6.86 27.78 9.56
C ALA A 190 7.78 27.62 10.78
N ALA A 191 7.87 26.41 11.34
CA ALA A 191 8.69 26.14 12.52
C ALA A 191 9.14 24.67 12.54
N ILE A 192 10.33 24.45 13.07
CA ILE A 192 10.94 23.14 13.27
C ILE A 192 11.52 23.09 14.68
N ASP A 193 11.12 22.06 15.46
CA ASP A 193 11.83 21.62 16.65
C ASP A 193 12.39 20.22 16.34
N ALA A 194 13.70 20.16 16.13
CA ALA A 194 14.38 18.99 15.57
C ALA A 194 14.03 17.68 16.31
N GLY A 195 13.50 16.71 15.60
CA GLY A 195 13.09 15.42 16.13
C GLY A 195 11.83 15.44 16.99
N ARG A 196 11.22 16.58 17.27
CA ARG A 196 10.06 16.75 18.14
C ARG A 196 8.81 17.24 17.45
N SER A 197 8.93 18.27 16.62
CA SER A 197 7.76 18.79 15.92
C SER A 197 8.11 19.58 14.67
N ILE A 198 7.14 19.67 13.76
CA ILE A 198 7.16 20.56 12.62
C ILE A 198 5.80 21.22 12.46
N THR A 199 5.82 22.49 12.05
CA THR A 199 4.60 23.25 11.72
C THR A 199 4.68 23.74 10.30
N TYR A 200 3.67 23.40 9.52
CA TYR A 200 3.43 23.91 8.18
C TYR A 200 2.38 25.03 8.26
N LYS A 201 2.61 26.11 7.53
CA LYS A 201 1.69 27.24 7.43
C LYS A 201 1.19 27.37 6.01
N ARG A 202 -0.12 27.55 5.84
CA ARG A 202 -0.73 27.73 4.53
C ARG A 202 -0.13 28.95 3.84
N ASN A 203 0.29 28.77 2.59
CA ASN A 203 0.82 29.83 1.76
C ASN A 203 -0.34 30.70 1.22
N PRO A 204 -0.49 31.97 1.63
CA PRO A 204 -1.56 32.83 1.15
C PRO A 204 -1.44 33.13 -0.36
N ASP A 205 -0.21 33.07 -0.89
CA ASP A 205 0.11 33.34 -2.28
C ASP A 205 0.25 32.07 -3.13
N TYR A 206 -0.29 30.95 -2.62
CA TYR A 206 -0.24 29.69 -3.34
C TYR A 206 -0.89 29.81 -4.72
N TRP A 207 -0.09 29.60 -5.76
CA TRP A 207 -0.46 29.80 -7.17
C TRP A 207 -1.63 28.92 -7.62
N GLY A 208 -1.69 27.69 -7.11
CA GLY A 208 -2.65 26.67 -7.51
C GLY A 208 -3.95 26.64 -6.72
N ARG A 209 -4.22 27.59 -5.82
CA ARG A 209 -5.38 27.56 -4.90
C ARG A 209 -6.74 27.46 -5.57
N ASP A 210 -6.89 28.04 -6.76
CA ASP A 210 -8.15 28.10 -7.49
C ASP A 210 -8.29 27.01 -8.56
N LEU A 211 -7.27 26.15 -8.72
CA LEU A 211 -7.33 25.03 -9.63
C LEU A 211 -8.42 24.02 -9.20
N PRO A 212 -9.15 23.43 -10.14
CA PRO A 212 -10.21 22.45 -9.83
C PRO A 212 -9.75 21.32 -8.90
N VAL A 213 -8.53 20.85 -9.07
CA VAL A 213 -7.92 19.79 -8.26
C VAL A 213 -7.69 20.18 -6.80
N ASN A 214 -7.69 21.48 -6.48
CA ASN A 214 -7.35 22.02 -5.16
C ASN A 214 -8.55 22.68 -4.44
N ARG A 215 -9.66 22.94 -5.14
CA ARG A 215 -10.85 23.51 -4.52
C ARG A 215 -11.41 22.59 -3.44
N GLY A 216 -11.68 23.15 -2.26
CA GLY A 216 -12.16 22.41 -1.09
C GLY A 216 -11.09 21.63 -0.34
N ARG A 217 -9.81 21.79 -0.73
CA ARG A 217 -8.66 21.16 -0.08
C ARG A 217 -7.77 22.21 0.60
N TYR A 218 -6.88 21.74 1.47
CA TYR A 218 -5.89 22.61 2.16
C TYR A 218 -6.54 23.70 3.00
N ASN A 219 -7.43 23.28 3.92
CA ASN A 219 -8.32 24.20 4.61
C ASN A 219 -7.74 24.78 5.90
N PHE A 220 -6.78 24.11 6.54
CA PHE A 220 -6.15 24.59 7.77
C PHE A 220 -5.17 25.74 7.49
N ASP A 221 -5.07 26.71 8.40
CA ASP A 221 -4.02 27.71 8.35
C ASP A 221 -2.67 27.13 8.78
N GLU A 222 -2.70 26.22 9.76
CA GLU A 222 -1.53 25.54 10.27
C GLU A 222 -1.77 24.04 10.42
N ILE A 223 -0.79 23.24 10.03
CA ILE A 223 -0.74 21.80 10.26
C ILE A 223 0.53 21.53 11.08
N ARG A 224 0.35 20.99 12.28
CA ARG A 224 1.45 20.67 13.17
C ARG A 224 1.54 19.15 13.40
N TYR A 225 2.73 18.60 13.28
CA TYR A 225 3.05 17.24 13.69
C TYR A 225 3.88 17.27 14.96
N GLU A 226 3.39 16.54 15.98
CA GLU A 226 4.10 16.28 17.24
C GLU A 226 4.61 14.85 17.24
N TYR A 227 5.88 14.65 17.62
CA TYR A 227 6.52 13.36 17.65
C TYR A 227 6.54 12.80 19.07
N PHE A 228 6.15 11.54 19.17
CA PHE A 228 6.06 10.80 20.44
C PHE A 228 6.99 9.60 20.40
N ARG A 229 7.50 9.22 21.58
CA ARG A 229 8.36 8.05 21.70
C ARG A 229 7.66 6.77 21.27
N ASP A 230 6.40 6.61 21.65
CA ASP A 230 5.60 5.44 21.36
C ASP A 230 4.11 5.75 21.20
N MET A 231 3.37 4.78 20.67
CA MET A 231 1.93 4.93 20.38
C MET A 231 1.07 5.10 21.63
N SER A 232 1.51 4.60 22.81
CA SER A 232 0.75 4.71 24.05
C SER A 232 0.75 6.15 24.54
N VAL A 233 1.92 6.81 24.55
CA VAL A 233 2.05 8.22 24.90
C VAL A 233 1.28 9.10 23.90
N GLN A 234 1.36 8.78 22.60
CA GLN A 234 0.59 9.47 21.56
C GLN A 234 -0.92 9.34 21.81
N PHE A 235 -1.40 8.16 22.23
CA PHE A 235 -2.81 7.96 22.53
C PHE A 235 -3.28 8.78 23.75
N GLU A 236 -2.45 8.86 24.81
CA GLU A 236 -2.74 9.74 25.97
C GLU A 236 -2.79 11.22 25.55
N ALA A 237 -1.88 11.66 24.66
CA ALA A 237 -1.91 13.02 24.10
C ALA A 237 -3.20 13.31 23.30
N PHE A 238 -3.71 12.33 22.54
CA PHE A 238 -5.00 12.45 21.87
C PHE A 238 -6.15 12.57 22.89
N LYS A 239 -6.18 11.72 23.91
CA LYS A 239 -7.24 11.76 24.95
C LYS A 239 -7.26 13.08 25.71
N SER A 240 -6.11 13.71 25.91
CA SER A 240 -6.00 15.01 26.61
C SER A 240 -6.26 16.23 25.71
N GLY A 241 -6.50 16.03 24.39
CA GLY A 241 -6.78 17.10 23.45
C GLY A 241 -5.55 17.85 22.94
N VAL A 242 -4.35 17.29 23.13
CA VAL A 242 -3.11 17.79 22.50
C VAL A 242 -3.12 17.49 21.00
N LEU A 243 -3.63 16.33 20.61
CA LEU A 243 -3.81 15.93 19.21
C LEU A 243 -5.27 16.02 18.81
N ASP A 244 -5.54 16.52 17.61
CA ASP A 244 -6.88 16.75 17.09
C ASP A 244 -7.46 15.55 16.34
N VAL A 245 -6.62 14.78 15.62
CA VAL A 245 -7.04 13.62 14.82
C VAL A 245 -6.07 12.46 15.04
N ARG A 246 -6.62 11.25 15.04
CA ARG A 246 -5.86 10.02 15.08
C ARG A 246 -6.50 8.98 14.16
N THR A 247 -5.72 8.39 13.27
CA THR A 247 -6.05 7.13 12.62
C THR A 247 -5.64 5.98 13.54
N GLU A 248 -6.47 4.97 13.67
CA GLU A 248 -6.23 3.86 14.58
C GLU A 248 -6.05 2.55 13.83
N ASP A 249 -4.99 1.83 14.14
CA ASP A 249 -4.67 0.52 13.56
C ASP A 249 -4.68 -0.60 14.62
N ASP A 250 -4.77 -0.24 15.92
CA ASP A 250 -4.86 -1.22 17.01
C ASP A 250 -6.34 -1.57 17.29
N PRO A 251 -6.78 -2.80 16.99
CA PRO A 251 -8.15 -3.22 17.21
C PRO A 251 -8.54 -3.23 18.69
N LYS A 252 -7.60 -3.42 19.62
CA LYS A 252 -7.88 -3.36 21.06
C LYS A 252 -8.19 -1.94 21.49
N LEU A 253 -7.39 -0.97 21.02
CA LEU A 253 -7.67 0.45 21.31
C LEU A 253 -8.99 0.87 20.68
N TRP A 254 -9.27 0.46 19.43
CA TRP A 254 -10.55 0.78 18.79
C TRP A 254 -11.75 0.20 19.56
N ALA A 255 -11.66 -1.06 19.97
CA ALA A 255 -12.74 -1.75 20.68
C ALA A 255 -13.06 -1.16 22.07
N SER A 256 -12.03 -0.70 22.82
CA SER A 256 -12.21 -0.33 24.23
C SER A 256 -11.45 0.92 24.68
N GLY A 257 -10.36 1.29 24.02
CA GLY A 257 -9.51 2.41 24.42
C GLY A 257 -10.20 3.77 24.29
N TYR A 258 -11.13 3.90 23.35
CA TYR A 258 -11.90 5.13 23.13
C TYR A 258 -13.15 5.25 24.03
N ASP A 259 -13.37 4.37 25.01
CA ASP A 259 -14.38 4.59 26.04
C ASP A 259 -13.90 5.62 27.08
N ILE A 260 -13.78 6.86 26.66
CA ILE A 260 -13.28 8.01 27.43
C ILE A 260 -14.38 9.04 27.66
N PRO A 261 -14.29 9.86 28.72
CA PRO A 261 -15.28 10.90 28.99
C PRO A 261 -15.53 11.82 27.80
N ALA A 262 -14.49 12.26 27.11
CA ALA A 262 -14.63 13.16 25.96
C ALA A 262 -15.45 12.57 24.80
N ARG A 263 -15.43 11.23 24.60
CA ARG A 263 -16.29 10.57 23.62
C ARG A 263 -17.73 10.47 24.11
N ARG A 264 -17.93 10.13 25.40
CA ARG A 264 -19.27 10.05 25.99
C ARG A 264 -20.00 11.41 25.98
N ASP A 265 -19.24 12.51 26.17
CA ASP A 265 -19.73 13.88 26.10
C ASP A 265 -19.92 14.40 24.66
N GLY A 266 -19.56 13.62 23.65
CA GLY A 266 -19.63 14.02 22.24
C GLY A 266 -18.55 15.03 21.81
N ARG A 267 -17.48 15.25 22.61
CA ARG A 267 -16.34 16.09 22.24
C ARG A 267 -15.34 15.37 21.33
N VAL A 268 -15.24 14.06 21.44
CA VAL A 268 -14.47 13.18 20.54
C VAL A 268 -15.45 12.33 19.74
N LEU A 269 -15.23 12.28 18.43
CA LEU A 269 -15.99 11.47 17.49
C LEU A 269 -15.13 10.30 17.04
N THR A 270 -15.73 9.11 16.92
CA THR A 270 -15.12 7.93 16.30
C THR A 270 -15.87 7.60 15.03
N ARG A 271 -15.16 7.44 13.93
CA ARG A 271 -15.72 7.21 12.60
C ARG A 271 -15.13 5.94 11.99
N GLU A 272 -15.97 5.16 11.37
CA GLU A 272 -15.58 4.04 10.53
C GLU A 272 -15.79 4.46 9.06
N ILE A 273 -14.69 4.74 8.37
CA ILE A 273 -14.71 5.26 7.00
C ILE A 273 -14.50 4.10 6.03
N GLU A 274 -15.42 3.96 5.09
CA GLU A 274 -15.25 2.99 4.00
C GLU A 274 -14.17 3.47 3.03
N THR A 275 -13.33 2.52 2.60
CA THR A 275 -12.35 2.75 1.55
C THR A 275 -12.68 1.87 0.35
N GLY A 276 -12.39 2.35 -0.86
CA GLY A 276 -12.57 1.60 -2.09
C GLY A 276 -11.28 0.93 -2.60
N LEU A 277 -10.19 1.03 -1.84
CA LEU A 277 -8.94 0.38 -2.20
C LEU A 277 -8.97 -1.12 -1.86
N PRO A 278 -8.31 -1.96 -2.66
CA PRO A 278 -8.11 -3.35 -2.30
C PRO A 278 -7.40 -3.46 -0.95
N ALA A 279 -7.80 -4.44 -0.15
CA ALA A 279 -7.15 -4.70 1.15
C ALA A 279 -5.73 -5.28 0.98
N GLY A 280 -5.41 -5.81 -0.20
CA GLY A 280 -4.19 -6.56 -0.43
C GLY A 280 -4.20 -7.93 0.27
N MET A 281 -3.04 -8.59 0.30
CA MET A 281 -2.88 -9.89 0.93
C MET A 281 -1.94 -9.78 2.13
N SER A 282 -2.49 -9.81 3.34
CA SER A 282 -1.75 -10.09 4.57
C SER A 282 -1.80 -11.59 4.84
N ALA A 283 -0.67 -12.23 5.05
CA ALA A 283 -0.61 -13.69 5.08
C ALA A 283 0.57 -14.26 5.87
N LEU A 284 0.45 -15.54 6.25
CA LEU A 284 1.60 -16.39 6.52
C LEU A 284 2.04 -17.00 5.18
N ALA A 285 3.22 -16.64 4.70
CA ALA A 285 3.75 -17.03 3.40
C ALA A 285 4.66 -18.25 3.53
N PHE A 286 4.38 -19.28 2.73
CA PHE A 286 5.22 -20.47 2.62
C PHE A 286 6.42 -20.18 1.72
N ASN A 287 7.63 -20.53 2.15
CA ASN A 287 8.77 -20.52 1.26
C ASN A 287 8.82 -21.83 0.47
N THR A 288 8.31 -21.84 -0.76
CA THR A 288 8.24 -23.05 -1.59
C THR A 288 9.60 -23.54 -2.11
N ARG A 289 10.68 -22.79 -1.83
CA ARG A 289 12.06 -23.28 -2.03
C ARG A 289 12.42 -24.39 -1.02
N ARG A 290 11.71 -24.43 0.12
CA ARG A 290 11.89 -25.44 1.17
C ARG A 290 11.14 -26.73 0.79
N PRO A 291 11.76 -27.92 0.87
CA PRO A 291 11.15 -29.19 0.48
C PRO A 291 9.78 -29.45 1.13
N VAL A 292 9.63 -29.09 2.40
CA VAL A 292 8.39 -29.27 3.19
C VAL A 292 7.19 -28.55 2.58
N PHE A 293 7.41 -27.47 1.81
CA PHE A 293 6.34 -26.68 1.20
C PHE A 293 6.22 -26.83 -0.32
N GLN A 294 6.94 -27.74 -0.95
CA GLN A 294 6.82 -27.96 -2.40
C GLN A 294 5.48 -28.59 -2.77
N ASP A 295 4.98 -29.52 -1.96
CA ASP A 295 3.70 -30.18 -2.20
C ASP A 295 2.51 -29.24 -1.84
N PRO A 296 1.64 -28.89 -2.81
CA PRO A 296 0.48 -28.03 -2.56
C PRO A 296 -0.53 -28.65 -1.56
N ARG A 297 -0.57 -29.96 -1.42
CA ARG A 297 -1.45 -30.64 -0.44
C ARG A 297 -1.01 -30.32 0.98
N VAL A 298 0.30 -30.24 1.24
CA VAL A 298 0.83 -29.82 2.54
C VAL A 298 0.44 -28.39 2.83
N ARG A 299 0.61 -27.47 1.87
CA ARG A 299 0.24 -26.05 2.04
C ARG A 299 -1.26 -25.91 2.30
N ARG A 300 -2.11 -26.60 1.53
CA ARG A 300 -3.58 -26.60 1.72
C ARG A 300 -3.97 -27.17 3.10
N GLY A 301 -3.34 -28.25 3.52
CA GLY A 301 -3.56 -28.83 4.86
C GLY A 301 -3.24 -27.85 5.98
N LEU A 302 -2.10 -27.15 5.89
CA LEU A 302 -1.71 -26.11 6.85
C LEU A 302 -2.65 -24.90 6.84
N LEU A 303 -3.16 -24.50 5.67
CA LEU A 303 -4.17 -23.45 5.52
C LEU A 303 -5.47 -23.79 6.24
N LEU A 304 -5.94 -25.05 6.12
CA LEU A 304 -7.14 -25.55 6.80
C LEU A 304 -7.04 -25.46 8.33
N LEU A 305 -5.82 -25.58 8.86
CA LEU A 305 -5.58 -25.58 10.31
C LEU A 305 -5.50 -24.17 10.93
N PHE A 306 -5.54 -23.12 10.13
CA PHE A 306 -5.57 -21.76 10.65
C PHE A 306 -6.99 -21.36 11.05
N ASN A 307 -7.22 -21.24 12.35
CA ASN A 307 -8.54 -20.96 12.94
C ASN A 307 -8.79 -19.44 13.03
N PHE A 308 -9.21 -18.84 11.90
CA PHE A 308 -9.44 -17.40 11.82
C PHE A 308 -10.51 -16.91 12.80
N GLU A 309 -11.64 -17.60 12.93
CA GLU A 309 -12.76 -17.14 13.73
C GLU A 309 -12.38 -17.04 15.21
N TRP A 310 -11.63 -18.01 15.72
CA TRP A 310 -11.12 -17.96 17.08
C TRP A 310 -10.09 -16.84 17.27
N VAL A 311 -9.14 -16.71 16.35
CA VAL A 311 -8.13 -15.65 16.34
C VAL A 311 -8.79 -14.27 16.31
N ASN A 312 -9.75 -14.06 15.42
CA ASN A 312 -10.44 -12.79 15.28
C ASN A 312 -11.22 -12.43 16.55
N LYS A 313 -11.97 -13.39 17.09
CA LYS A 313 -12.76 -13.19 18.31
C LYS A 313 -11.87 -12.93 19.54
N THR A 314 -10.80 -13.71 19.69
CA THR A 314 -10.00 -13.73 20.94
C THR A 314 -8.90 -12.67 20.96
N LEU A 315 -8.22 -12.46 19.81
CA LEU A 315 -7.09 -11.53 19.73
C LEU A 315 -7.48 -10.15 19.18
N TYR A 316 -8.54 -10.10 18.34
CA TYR A 316 -8.87 -8.91 17.55
C TYR A 316 -10.32 -8.42 17.72
N HIS A 317 -11.02 -8.86 18.76
CA HIS A 317 -12.35 -8.39 19.15
C HIS A 317 -13.43 -8.51 18.06
N GLY A 318 -13.25 -9.42 17.08
CA GLY A 318 -14.18 -9.59 15.96
C GLY A 318 -14.14 -8.50 14.90
N LEU A 319 -13.14 -7.62 14.92
CA LEU A 319 -13.09 -6.41 14.08
C LEU A 319 -12.57 -6.64 12.65
N TYR A 320 -12.00 -7.80 12.38
CA TYR A 320 -11.44 -8.11 11.06
C TYR A 320 -12.34 -9.03 10.24
N LYS A 321 -12.14 -9.01 8.93
CA LYS A 321 -12.69 -9.97 7.97
C LYS A 321 -11.59 -10.84 7.40
N ARG A 322 -11.91 -12.11 7.09
CA ARG A 322 -11.00 -13.01 6.40
C ARG A 322 -10.68 -12.46 5.02
N THR A 323 -9.41 -12.52 4.61
CA THR A 323 -9.00 -12.19 3.24
C THR A 323 -9.16 -13.43 2.36
N GLU A 324 -9.82 -13.30 1.22
CA GLU A 324 -10.12 -14.39 0.30
C GLU A 324 -9.48 -14.23 -1.08
N SER A 325 -8.87 -13.06 -1.37
CA SER A 325 -8.28 -12.72 -2.66
C SER A 325 -7.06 -11.84 -2.48
N PHE A 326 -6.10 -11.90 -3.42
CA PHE A 326 -4.97 -10.96 -3.47
C PHE A 326 -5.39 -9.54 -3.82
N PHE A 327 -6.60 -9.38 -4.37
CA PHE A 327 -7.24 -8.11 -4.71
C PHE A 327 -8.53 -7.88 -3.91
N GLU A 328 -8.57 -8.38 -2.68
CA GLU A 328 -9.72 -8.35 -1.77
C GLU A 328 -10.36 -6.96 -1.68
N ARG A 329 -11.70 -6.91 -1.58
CA ARG A 329 -12.52 -5.69 -1.52
C ARG A 329 -12.50 -4.85 -2.80
N SER A 330 -12.19 -5.42 -3.94
CA SER A 330 -12.22 -4.69 -5.21
C SER A 330 -12.93 -5.47 -6.31
N TYR A 331 -13.24 -4.78 -7.39
CA TYR A 331 -13.78 -5.42 -8.59
C TYR A 331 -12.76 -6.33 -9.30
N LEU A 332 -11.48 -6.19 -8.95
CA LEU A 332 -10.37 -7.02 -9.44
C LEU A 332 -10.28 -8.40 -8.75
N SER A 333 -10.99 -8.60 -7.64
CA SER A 333 -11.03 -9.89 -6.94
C SER A 333 -11.76 -10.94 -7.75
N SER A 334 -11.19 -12.15 -7.85
CA SER A 334 -11.82 -13.34 -8.42
C SER A 334 -12.69 -14.12 -7.41
N ALA A 335 -12.54 -13.83 -6.11
CA ALA A 335 -13.25 -14.57 -5.06
C ALA A 335 -14.77 -14.45 -5.21
N GLY A 336 -15.45 -15.59 -5.15
CA GLY A 336 -16.91 -15.67 -5.25
C GLY A 336 -17.48 -15.42 -6.64
N ARG A 337 -16.66 -15.29 -7.68
CA ARG A 337 -17.07 -15.01 -9.06
C ARG A 337 -16.65 -16.15 -9.99
N PRO A 338 -17.56 -16.70 -10.81
CA PRO A 338 -17.17 -17.60 -11.90
C PRO A 338 -16.26 -16.87 -12.88
N ALA A 339 -15.28 -17.58 -13.46
CA ALA A 339 -14.43 -17.00 -14.50
C ALA A 339 -15.26 -16.61 -15.72
N ASP A 340 -15.05 -15.40 -16.22
CA ASP A 340 -15.66 -14.92 -17.46
C ASP A 340 -15.03 -15.57 -18.70
N ALA A 341 -15.53 -15.24 -19.89
CA ALA A 341 -15.06 -15.82 -21.15
C ALA A 341 -13.58 -15.48 -21.41
N ARG A 342 -13.18 -14.24 -21.11
CA ARG A 342 -11.82 -13.77 -21.32
C ARG A 342 -10.83 -14.38 -20.32
N GLU A 343 -11.21 -14.49 -19.05
CA GLU A 343 -10.41 -15.19 -18.04
C GLU A 343 -10.17 -16.65 -18.45
N ARG A 344 -11.20 -17.35 -18.95
CA ARG A 344 -11.10 -18.74 -19.46
C ARG A 344 -10.17 -18.85 -20.66
N GLU A 345 -10.25 -17.93 -21.61
CA GLU A 345 -9.36 -17.86 -22.77
C GLU A 345 -7.90 -17.69 -22.35
N LEU A 346 -7.62 -16.74 -21.44
CA LEU A 346 -6.29 -16.49 -20.92
C LEU A 346 -5.67 -17.69 -20.19
N LEU A 347 -6.51 -18.45 -19.49
CA LEU A 347 -6.10 -19.62 -18.70
C LEU A 347 -6.10 -20.93 -19.49
N ALA A 348 -6.70 -20.99 -20.68
CA ALA A 348 -6.80 -22.20 -21.50
C ALA A 348 -5.45 -22.88 -21.80
N PRO A 349 -4.32 -22.17 -21.99
CA PRO A 349 -3.01 -22.81 -22.15
C PRO A 349 -2.49 -23.50 -20.90
N PHE A 350 -3.12 -23.28 -19.73
CA PHE A 350 -2.68 -23.77 -18.43
C PHE A 350 -3.80 -24.51 -17.69
N PRO A 351 -4.29 -25.65 -18.21
CA PRO A 351 -5.49 -26.31 -17.70
C PRO A 351 -5.42 -26.74 -16.23
N ASP A 352 -4.22 -27.03 -15.74
CA ASP A 352 -3.99 -27.50 -14.36
C ASP A 352 -3.60 -26.36 -13.39
N ALA A 353 -3.51 -25.11 -13.87
CA ALA A 353 -3.05 -23.99 -13.05
C ALA A 353 -4.12 -23.46 -12.10
N VAL A 354 -5.40 -23.73 -12.36
CA VAL A 354 -6.51 -23.23 -11.56
C VAL A 354 -7.44 -24.37 -11.16
N LEU A 355 -7.72 -24.45 -9.86
CA LEU A 355 -8.66 -25.44 -9.30
C LEU A 355 -10.08 -25.21 -9.85
N PRO A 356 -10.86 -26.28 -10.13
CA PRO A 356 -12.23 -26.17 -10.63
C PRO A 356 -13.13 -25.29 -9.75
N GLU A 357 -13.05 -25.40 -8.44
CA GLU A 357 -13.82 -24.60 -7.50
C GLU A 357 -13.45 -23.10 -7.53
N VAL A 358 -12.20 -22.78 -7.89
CA VAL A 358 -11.75 -21.37 -8.09
C VAL A 358 -12.26 -20.84 -9.43
N MET A 359 -12.21 -21.65 -10.50
CA MET A 359 -12.77 -21.30 -11.82
C MET A 359 -14.27 -21.04 -11.76
N GLU A 360 -14.99 -21.81 -10.97
CA GLU A 360 -16.44 -21.70 -10.82
C GLU A 360 -16.87 -20.69 -9.76
N GLY A 361 -15.94 -20.02 -9.09
CA GLY A 361 -16.22 -19.04 -8.04
C GLY A 361 -16.81 -19.65 -6.77
N ARG A 362 -16.67 -20.96 -6.57
CA ARG A 362 -17.15 -21.68 -5.38
C ARG A 362 -16.12 -21.82 -4.26
N TYR A 363 -14.85 -21.58 -4.59
CA TYR A 363 -13.78 -21.62 -3.58
C TYR A 363 -14.03 -20.60 -2.47
N ARG A 364 -13.86 -21.04 -1.22
CA ARG A 364 -13.96 -20.20 -0.01
C ARG A 364 -12.83 -20.55 0.94
N MET A 365 -12.41 -19.58 1.73
CA MET A 365 -11.50 -19.85 2.84
C MET A 365 -12.17 -20.77 3.87
N PRO A 366 -11.40 -21.66 4.52
CA PRO A 366 -11.93 -22.52 5.57
C PRO A 366 -12.56 -21.68 6.69
N VAL A 367 -13.72 -22.11 7.16
CA VAL A 367 -14.45 -21.52 8.27
C VAL A 367 -14.43 -22.50 9.45
N SER A 368 -14.36 -21.98 10.66
CA SER A 368 -14.48 -22.74 11.92
C SER A 368 -15.64 -22.22 12.77
N ASP A 369 -16.00 -22.96 13.81
CA ASP A 369 -17.01 -22.55 14.78
C ASP A 369 -16.50 -21.52 15.82
N GLY A 370 -15.22 -21.15 15.75
CA GLY A 370 -14.58 -20.21 16.67
C GLY A 370 -14.36 -20.73 18.09
N THR A 371 -14.56 -22.02 18.34
CA THR A 371 -14.32 -22.64 19.68
C THR A 371 -12.85 -22.98 19.93
N GLY A 372 -12.00 -22.91 18.90
CA GLY A 372 -10.61 -23.39 18.95
C GLY A 372 -10.45 -24.88 18.63
N HIS A 373 -11.55 -25.59 18.32
CA HIS A 373 -11.56 -27.02 17.99
C HIS A 373 -12.10 -27.26 16.58
N ASN A 374 -11.27 -26.99 15.59
CA ASN A 374 -11.64 -27.09 14.18
C ASN A 374 -11.54 -28.54 13.66
N ARG A 375 -12.44 -29.43 14.08
CA ARG A 375 -12.35 -30.88 13.80
C ARG A 375 -12.56 -31.26 12.33
N GLU A 376 -13.44 -30.55 11.63
CA GLU A 376 -13.72 -30.87 10.21
C GLU A 376 -12.51 -30.49 9.35
N ASN A 377 -12.01 -29.26 9.50
CA ASN A 377 -10.82 -28.82 8.78
C ASN A 377 -9.59 -29.65 9.16
N ALA A 378 -9.46 -30.07 10.42
CA ALA A 378 -8.37 -30.95 10.84
C ALA A 378 -8.45 -32.32 10.15
N ARG A 379 -9.64 -32.92 10.03
CA ARG A 379 -9.84 -34.21 9.32
C ARG A 379 -9.43 -34.08 7.85
N GLU A 380 -9.85 -33.03 7.19
CA GLU A 380 -9.48 -32.78 5.79
C GLU A 380 -7.97 -32.50 5.63
N ALA A 381 -7.38 -31.75 6.55
CA ALA A 381 -5.93 -31.51 6.57
C ALA A 381 -5.15 -32.83 6.70
N PHE A 382 -5.56 -33.72 7.63
CA PHE A 382 -4.95 -35.05 7.77
C PHE A 382 -5.10 -35.93 6.54
N ARG A 383 -6.23 -35.87 5.84
CA ARG A 383 -6.41 -36.58 4.55
C ARG A 383 -5.37 -36.08 3.53
N LEU A 384 -5.20 -34.75 3.39
CA LEU A 384 -4.23 -34.17 2.48
C LEU A 384 -2.79 -34.51 2.86
N PHE A 385 -2.44 -34.49 4.15
CA PHE A 385 -1.12 -34.91 4.62
C PHE A 385 -0.87 -36.39 4.34
N SER A 386 -1.87 -37.26 4.53
CA SER A 386 -1.75 -38.67 4.20
C SER A 386 -1.50 -38.91 2.71
N GLU A 387 -2.22 -38.19 1.84
CA GLU A 387 -2.00 -38.21 0.39
C GLU A 387 -0.61 -37.65 -0.01
N ALA A 388 -0.07 -36.72 0.77
CA ALA A 388 1.28 -36.21 0.62
C ALA A 388 2.37 -37.11 1.23
N GLY A 389 1.98 -38.29 1.78
CA GLY A 389 2.91 -39.28 2.31
C GLY A 389 3.21 -39.18 3.81
N TYR A 390 2.46 -38.39 4.58
CA TYR A 390 2.63 -38.31 6.03
C TYR A 390 1.71 -39.26 6.80
N VAL A 391 2.22 -39.82 7.89
CA VAL A 391 1.51 -40.69 8.80
C VAL A 391 1.72 -40.27 10.25
N ILE A 392 0.79 -40.64 11.13
CA ILE A 392 0.96 -40.41 12.58
C ILE A 392 1.81 -41.55 13.16
N ASP A 393 2.91 -41.19 13.81
CA ASP A 393 3.79 -42.10 14.54
C ASP A 393 4.17 -41.52 15.90
N GLY A 394 3.83 -42.26 16.97
CA GLY A 394 4.09 -41.79 18.33
C GLY A 394 3.51 -40.39 18.64
N GLY A 395 2.36 -40.04 18.06
CA GLY A 395 1.71 -38.73 18.22
C GLY A 395 2.32 -37.62 17.40
N ARG A 396 3.26 -37.90 16.50
CA ARG A 396 3.89 -36.97 15.56
C ARG A 396 3.49 -37.27 14.13
N LEU A 397 3.34 -36.25 13.33
CA LEU A 397 3.12 -36.37 11.91
C LEU A 397 4.49 -36.47 11.21
N VAL A 398 4.80 -37.66 10.64
CA VAL A 398 6.10 -37.97 10.02
C VAL A 398 5.90 -38.47 8.59
N HIS A 399 6.85 -38.20 7.70
CA HIS A 399 6.81 -38.75 6.35
C HIS A 399 7.05 -40.28 6.41
N LYS A 400 6.21 -41.05 5.72
CA LYS A 400 6.20 -42.52 5.82
C LYS A 400 7.51 -43.19 5.43
N ASP A 401 8.23 -42.62 4.44
CA ASP A 401 9.47 -43.18 3.87
C ASP A 401 10.71 -42.65 4.59
N THR A 402 10.82 -41.34 4.82
CA THR A 402 12.02 -40.70 5.43
C THR A 402 11.98 -40.67 6.95
N ARG A 403 10.80 -40.86 7.54
CA ARG A 403 10.55 -40.75 9.01
C ARG A 403 10.78 -39.35 9.56
N GLU A 404 11.04 -38.36 8.68
CA GLU A 404 11.19 -36.98 9.10
C GLU A 404 9.85 -36.38 9.55
N PRO A 405 9.83 -35.61 10.66
CA PRO A 405 8.61 -34.96 11.11
C PRO A 405 8.18 -33.87 10.12
N LEU A 406 6.87 -33.67 9.95
CA LEU A 406 6.35 -32.45 9.34
C LEU A 406 6.68 -31.28 10.27
N GLY A 407 7.76 -30.57 9.97
CA GLY A 407 8.29 -29.52 10.83
C GLY A 407 8.84 -28.34 10.04
N PHE A 408 8.71 -27.17 10.63
CA PHE A 408 9.19 -25.91 10.02
C PHE A 408 9.31 -24.79 11.05
N GLU A 409 10.03 -23.75 10.68
CA GLU A 409 10.20 -22.54 11.47
C GLU A 409 9.36 -21.39 10.90
N ILE A 410 8.64 -20.66 11.76
CA ILE A 410 7.99 -19.40 11.41
C ILE A 410 8.82 -18.26 11.98
N LEU A 411 9.43 -17.47 11.10
CA LEU A 411 10.28 -16.34 11.47
C LEU A 411 9.44 -15.10 11.77
N ALA A 412 9.71 -14.43 12.88
CA ALA A 412 9.08 -13.18 13.28
C ALA A 412 10.11 -12.11 13.65
N GLY A 413 9.87 -10.87 13.22
CA GLY A 413 10.73 -9.70 13.50
C GLY A 413 10.11 -8.72 14.51
N SER A 414 8.93 -9.00 15.07
CA SER A 414 8.25 -8.11 16.01
C SER A 414 7.37 -8.84 17.01
N SER A 415 7.12 -8.22 18.17
CA SER A 415 6.21 -8.72 19.19
C SER A 415 4.73 -8.77 18.73
N VAL A 416 4.36 -7.95 17.77
CA VAL A 416 2.99 -7.94 17.19
C VAL A 416 2.75 -9.25 16.43
N GLN A 417 3.70 -9.67 15.60
CA GLN A 417 3.63 -10.93 14.87
C GLN A 417 3.66 -12.15 15.81
N GLN A 418 4.42 -12.06 16.88
CA GLN A 418 4.65 -13.16 17.83
C GLN A 418 3.35 -13.74 18.39
N ARG A 419 2.38 -12.90 18.77
CA ARG A 419 1.13 -13.35 19.41
C ARG A 419 0.28 -14.23 18.48
N LEU A 420 0.11 -13.79 17.24
CA LEU A 420 -0.62 -14.53 16.23
C LEU A 420 0.06 -15.86 15.90
N ILE A 421 1.36 -15.81 15.62
CA ILE A 421 2.15 -16.98 15.22
C ILE A 421 2.22 -18.00 16.36
N ALA A 422 2.40 -17.57 17.60
CA ALA A 422 2.43 -18.47 18.77
C ALA A 422 1.10 -19.23 18.94
N SER A 423 -0.03 -18.58 18.69
CA SER A 423 -1.34 -19.24 18.73
C SER A 423 -1.40 -20.34 17.66
N TYR A 424 -1.01 -20.03 16.43
CA TYR A 424 -1.04 -21.01 15.33
C TYR A 424 -0.07 -22.18 15.58
N VAL A 425 1.16 -21.91 16.02
CA VAL A 425 2.13 -22.95 16.40
C VAL A 425 1.59 -23.86 17.50
N SER A 426 0.91 -23.30 18.51
CA SER A 426 0.26 -24.09 19.58
C SER A 426 -0.82 -25.03 19.03
N ASP A 427 -1.61 -24.57 18.06
CA ASP A 427 -2.65 -25.43 17.45
C ASP A 427 -2.05 -26.53 16.57
N LEU A 428 -0.99 -26.26 15.83
CA LEU A 428 -0.25 -27.24 15.03
C LEU A 428 0.39 -28.33 15.92
N ALA A 429 0.95 -27.94 17.06
CA ALA A 429 1.58 -28.87 18.00
C ALA A 429 0.59 -29.90 18.56
N LYS A 430 -0.68 -29.52 18.80
CA LYS A 430 -1.76 -30.45 19.24
C LYS A 430 -2.04 -31.54 18.21
N LEU A 431 -1.69 -31.29 16.96
CA LEU A 431 -1.91 -32.20 15.83
C LEU A 431 -0.63 -32.96 15.43
N GLY A 432 0.42 -32.89 16.25
CA GLY A 432 1.69 -33.60 16.01
C GLY A 432 2.59 -32.95 14.96
N ILE A 433 2.32 -31.73 14.53
CA ILE A 433 3.13 -30.97 13.58
C ILE A 433 4.22 -30.20 14.36
N ALA A 434 5.49 -30.35 13.96
CA ALA A 434 6.65 -29.80 14.66
C ALA A 434 6.97 -28.36 14.20
N ALA A 435 5.97 -27.46 14.23
CA ALA A 435 6.16 -26.06 13.93
C ALA A 435 6.77 -25.32 15.14
N ARG A 436 7.64 -24.31 14.86
CA ARG A 436 8.24 -23.48 15.92
C ARG A 436 8.29 -22.02 15.52
N LEU A 437 8.10 -21.14 16.49
CA LEU A 437 8.27 -19.71 16.33
C LEU A 437 9.73 -19.32 16.59
N ARG A 438 10.34 -18.57 15.68
CA ARG A 438 11.66 -17.95 15.85
C ARG A 438 11.53 -16.44 15.83
N VAL A 439 11.76 -15.80 16.96
CA VAL A 439 11.79 -14.33 17.06
C VAL A 439 13.24 -13.85 16.97
N VAL A 440 13.48 -12.87 16.11
CA VAL A 440 14.79 -12.23 15.92
C VAL A 440 14.63 -10.72 15.93
N ASP A 441 15.74 -9.97 16.11
CA ASP A 441 15.71 -8.52 15.96
C ASP A 441 15.45 -8.08 14.52
N SER A 442 15.11 -6.81 14.33
CA SER A 442 14.72 -6.27 13.02
C SER A 442 15.84 -6.35 11.98
N SER A 443 17.09 -6.16 12.37
CA SER A 443 18.25 -6.24 11.48
C SER A 443 18.47 -7.66 10.97
N GLN A 444 18.44 -8.64 11.88
CA GLN A 444 18.55 -10.05 11.54
C GLN A 444 17.33 -10.51 10.71
N TYR A 445 16.13 -10.03 11.05
CA TYR A 445 14.92 -10.31 10.26
C TYR A 445 15.08 -9.87 8.82
N GLN A 446 15.50 -8.61 8.59
CA GLN A 446 15.69 -8.07 7.23
C GLN A 446 16.78 -8.80 6.44
N SER A 447 17.88 -9.17 7.09
CA SER A 447 18.95 -9.96 6.45
C SER A 447 18.43 -11.33 5.99
N ARG A 448 17.76 -12.07 6.88
CA ARG A 448 17.19 -13.39 6.55
C ARG A 448 16.09 -13.30 5.50
N LEU A 449 15.26 -12.25 5.57
CA LEU A 449 14.21 -11.99 4.58
C LEU A 449 14.81 -11.77 3.17
N LYS A 450 15.86 -10.96 3.08
CA LYS A 450 16.58 -10.67 1.82
C LYS A 450 17.12 -11.94 1.17
N ASP A 451 17.68 -12.85 1.98
CA ASP A 451 18.35 -14.07 1.50
C ASP A 451 17.41 -15.29 1.45
N TYR A 452 16.10 -15.08 1.74
CA TYR A 452 15.07 -16.13 1.82
C TYR A 452 15.40 -17.25 2.81
N ASP A 453 16.17 -16.92 3.88
CA ASP A 453 16.53 -17.86 4.93
C ASP A 453 15.44 -17.98 6.01
N TYR A 454 14.33 -18.58 5.62
CA TYR A 454 13.19 -18.90 6.47
C TYR A 454 12.36 -20.03 5.83
N ASP A 455 11.54 -20.68 6.63
CA ASP A 455 10.57 -21.63 6.10
C ASP A 455 9.22 -20.94 5.88
N MET A 456 8.75 -20.15 6.86
CA MET A 456 7.53 -19.36 6.77
C MET A 456 7.71 -17.99 7.42
N ILE A 457 7.03 -16.96 6.90
CA ILE A 457 7.00 -15.60 7.45
C ILE A 457 5.59 -15.03 7.46
N GLN A 458 5.33 -14.07 8.36
CA GLN A 458 4.18 -13.18 8.20
C GLN A 458 4.59 -11.98 7.35
N THR A 459 3.89 -11.77 6.25
CA THR A 459 4.15 -10.65 5.33
C THR A 459 2.86 -10.09 4.75
N ALA A 460 2.96 -8.98 4.03
CA ALA A 460 1.85 -8.39 3.31
C ALA A 460 2.27 -7.87 1.94
N TRP A 461 1.39 -8.03 0.98
CA TRP A 461 1.48 -7.41 -0.34
C TRP A 461 0.34 -6.40 -0.48
N PRO A 462 0.63 -5.10 -0.35
CA PRO A 462 -0.38 -4.07 -0.59
C PRO A 462 -0.86 -4.16 -2.04
N SER A 463 -2.11 -3.88 -2.28
CA SER A 463 -2.70 -3.91 -3.62
C SER A 463 -3.28 -2.55 -3.98
N SER A 464 -3.47 -2.31 -5.28
CA SER A 464 -4.08 -1.11 -5.83
C SER A 464 -5.21 -1.47 -6.79
N LEU A 465 -5.99 -0.49 -7.23
CA LEU A 465 -6.97 -0.65 -8.31
C LEU A 465 -6.33 -0.61 -9.72
N SER A 466 -5.01 -0.41 -9.78
CA SER A 466 -4.22 -0.44 -11.01
C SER A 466 -2.92 -1.21 -10.75
N PRO A 467 -3.00 -2.55 -10.50
CA PRO A 467 -1.80 -3.38 -10.38
C PRO A 467 -1.02 -3.38 -11.69
N GLY A 468 0.32 -3.37 -11.58
CA GLY A 468 1.21 -3.23 -12.73
C GLY A 468 2.56 -3.90 -12.50
N ASN A 469 3.65 -3.16 -12.75
CA ASN A 469 5.03 -3.67 -12.68
C ASN A 469 5.41 -4.29 -11.32
N GLU A 470 4.78 -3.91 -10.22
CA GLU A 470 5.04 -4.49 -8.92
C GLU A 470 4.70 -5.99 -8.88
N GLN A 471 3.80 -6.48 -9.74
CA GLN A 471 3.46 -7.91 -9.82
C GLN A 471 4.65 -8.74 -10.30
N VAL A 472 5.50 -8.18 -11.19
CA VAL A 472 6.75 -8.81 -11.65
C VAL A 472 7.69 -9.08 -10.46
N PHE A 473 7.87 -8.09 -9.58
CA PHE A 473 8.76 -8.24 -8.43
C PHE A 473 8.21 -9.17 -7.35
N ARG A 474 6.89 -9.38 -7.32
CA ARG A 474 6.20 -10.18 -6.29
C ARG A 474 6.03 -11.63 -6.66
N TRP A 475 5.80 -11.93 -7.95
CA TRP A 475 5.28 -13.24 -8.34
C TRP A 475 5.98 -13.87 -9.55
N ASP A 476 6.67 -13.10 -10.40
CA ASP A 476 7.32 -13.62 -11.61
C ASP A 476 8.45 -14.59 -11.25
N SER A 477 8.53 -15.70 -11.98
CA SER A 477 9.52 -16.76 -11.79
C SER A 477 10.95 -16.25 -11.87
N ARG A 478 11.24 -15.23 -12.68
CA ARG A 478 12.57 -14.60 -12.82
C ARG A 478 13.05 -13.97 -11.52
N ASN A 479 12.14 -13.55 -10.65
CA ASN A 479 12.45 -12.93 -9.37
C ASN A 479 12.42 -13.92 -8.20
N ALA A 480 12.12 -15.20 -8.46
CA ALA A 480 11.98 -16.19 -7.40
C ALA A 480 13.23 -16.35 -6.55
N ASP A 481 14.42 -16.34 -7.17
CA ASP A 481 15.69 -16.55 -6.48
C ASP A 481 16.57 -15.28 -6.42
N VAL A 482 16.04 -14.11 -6.80
CA VAL A 482 16.77 -12.83 -6.75
C VAL A 482 16.73 -12.28 -5.33
N PRO A 483 17.87 -12.20 -4.62
CA PRO A 483 17.92 -11.71 -3.24
C PRO A 483 17.31 -10.31 -3.11
N GLY A 484 16.43 -10.14 -2.13
CA GLY A 484 15.77 -8.87 -1.86
C GLY A 484 14.60 -8.54 -2.80
N SER A 485 14.18 -9.46 -3.68
CA SER A 485 12.89 -9.34 -4.38
C SER A 485 11.72 -9.56 -3.42
N PHE A 486 10.52 -9.18 -3.84
CA PHE A 486 9.31 -9.39 -3.05
C PHE A 486 8.62 -10.73 -3.35
N ASN A 487 9.24 -11.61 -4.14
CA ASN A 487 8.77 -12.99 -4.34
C ASN A 487 9.12 -13.86 -3.12
N PHE A 488 8.60 -13.50 -1.97
CA PHE A 488 8.87 -14.15 -0.68
C PHE A 488 8.52 -15.64 -0.69
N VAL A 489 7.54 -16.02 -1.47
CA VAL A 489 7.08 -17.40 -1.58
C VAL A 489 8.02 -18.26 -2.43
N GLY A 490 8.71 -17.68 -3.41
CA GLY A 490 9.49 -18.43 -4.40
C GLY A 490 8.62 -19.05 -5.49
N VAL A 491 7.57 -18.34 -5.90
CA VAL A 491 6.71 -18.80 -6.99
C VAL A 491 7.50 -18.98 -8.28
N LYS A 492 7.39 -20.16 -8.88
CA LYS A 492 7.90 -20.49 -10.22
C LYS A 492 6.78 -21.20 -10.96
N ASN A 493 5.90 -20.42 -11.59
CA ASN A 493 4.71 -20.95 -12.24
C ASN A 493 4.48 -20.21 -13.58
N PRO A 494 4.59 -20.93 -14.72
CA PRO A 494 4.41 -20.33 -16.05
C PRO A 494 3.06 -19.64 -16.25
N ALA A 495 2.00 -20.10 -15.59
CA ALA A 495 0.69 -19.47 -15.68
C ALA A 495 0.69 -18.10 -14.96
N VAL A 496 1.39 -17.98 -13.81
CA VAL A 496 1.57 -16.69 -13.12
C VAL A 496 2.34 -15.72 -14.02
N ASP A 497 3.45 -16.17 -14.63
CA ASP A 497 4.28 -15.34 -15.50
C ASP A 497 3.47 -14.84 -16.72
N ALA A 498 2.68 -15.74 -17.32
CA ALA A 498 1.83 -15.38 -18.46
C ALA A 498 0.75 -14.36 -18.07
N MET A 499 0.08 -14.53 -16.93
CA MET A 499 -0.96 -13.59 -16.49
C MET A 499 -0.39 -12.23 -16.12
N ILE A 500 0.83 -12.16 -15.56
CA ILE A 500 1.52 -10.89 -15.33
C ILE A 500 1.80 -10.19 -16.65
N ASN A 501 2.31 -10.88 -17.66
CA ASN A 501 2.55 -10.27 -18.97
C ASN A 501 1.25 -9.75 -19.59
N ARG A 502 0.16 -10.52 -19.54
CA ARG A 502 -1.15 -10.10 -20.06
C ARG A 502 -1.70 -8.88 -19.33
N LEU A 503 -1.54 -8.81 -18.03
CA LEU A 503 -1.91 -7.64 -17.24
C LEU A 503 -1.14 -6.38 -17.67
N LEU A 504 0.16 -6.49 -17.92
CA LEU A 504 0.99 -5.36 -18.36
C LEU A 504 0.69 -4.91 -19.80
N GLU A 505 0.30 -5.84 -20.67
CA GLU A 505 -0.04 -5.59 -22.07
C GLU A 505 -1.49 -5.11 -22.28
N ALA A 506 -2.36 -5.25 -21.28
CA ALA A 506 -3.80 -5.01 -21.42
C ALA A 506 -4.14 -3.60 -21.92
N GLU A 507 -5.03 -3.49 -22.91
CA GLU A 507 -5.39 -2.24 -23.59
C GLU A 507 -6.77 -1.73 -23.22
N GLY A 508 -7.42 -2.16 -22.26
CA GLY A 508 -8.75 -1.68 -21.84
C GLY A 508 -9.08 -2.17 -20.45
N ASP A 509 -10.11 -1.61 -19.87
CA ASP A 509 -10.53 -1.93 -18.50
C ASP A 509 -11.02 -3.38 -18.38
N GLU A 510 -11.75 -3.88 -19.37
CA GLU A 510 -12.25 -5.27 -19.37
C GLU A 510 -11.12 -6.29 -19.49
N ASP A 511 -10.21 -6.10 -20.47
CA ASP A 511 -9.07 -7.01 -20.67
C ASP A 511 -8.12 -6.98 -19.46
N PHE A 512 -7.86 -5.78 -18.93
CA PHE A 512 -7.09 -5.59 -17.71
C PHE A 512 -7.73 -6.31 -16.51
N THR A 513 -9.02 -6.12 -16.28
CA THR A 513 -9.75 -6.74 -15.17
C THR A 513 -9.71 -8.27 -15.28
N SER A 514 -9.92 -8.82 -16.46
CA SER A 514 -9.87 -10.28 -16.69
C SER A 514 -8.46 -10.83 -16.48
N ALA A 515 -7.41 -10.12 -16.92
CA ALA A 515 -6.03 -10.54 -16.68
C ALA A 515 -5.67 -10.54 -15.19
N VAL A 516 -6.09 -9.52 -14.43
CA VAL A 516 -5.87 -9.45 -12.97
C VAL A 516 -6.62 -10.57 -12.24
N ARG A 517 -7.88 -10.82 -12.60
CA ARG A 517 -8.65 -11.92 -12.02
C ARG A 517 -8.07 -13.28 -12.37
N ALA A 518 -7.58 -13.47 -13.57
CA ALA A 518 -6.89 -14.70 -13.96
C ALA A 518 -5.63 -14.93 -13.12
N LEU A 519 -4.82 -13.88 -12.89
CA LEU A 519 -3.67 -13.93 -11.98
C LEU A 519 -4.11 -14.32 -10.55
N ASP A 520 -5.14 -13.68 -10.02
CA ASP A 520 -5.68 -13.95 -8.68
C ASP A 520 -6.10 -15.44 -8.54
N ARG A 521 -6.77 -16.01 -9.57
CA ARG A 521 -7.17 -17.42 -9.58
C ARG A 521 -5.98 -18.36 -9.53
N VAL A 522 -4.93 -18.10 -10.30
CA VAL A 522 -3.72 -18.94 -10.29
C VAL A 522 -3.04 -18.87 -8.93
N LEU A 523 -2.91 -17.67 -8.35
CA LEU A 523 -2.30 -17.48 -7.04
C LEU A 523 -3.10 -18.17 -5.92
N LEU A 524 -4.42 -18.07 -5.92
CA LEU A 524 -5.30 -18.75 -4.95
C LEU A 524 -5.18 -20.27 -5.07
N SER A 525 -5.16 -20.79 -6.29
CA SER A 525 -5.07 -22.23 -6.56
C SER A 525 -3.74 -22.85 -6.13
N GLY A 526 -2.67 -22.05 -6.12
CA GLY A 526 -1.35 -22.50 -5.70
C GLY A 526 -1.20 -22.67 -4.19
N HIS A 527 -2.13 -22.20 -3.37
CA HIS A 527 -2.06 -22.21 -1.91
C HIS A 527 -0.70 -21.72 -1.37
N TYR A 528 -0.17 -20.66 -1.97
CA TYR A 528 1.15 -20.12 -1.63
C TYR A 528 1.21 -19.46 -0.27
N VAL A 529 0.08 -19.14 0.29
CA VAL A 529 -0.06 -18.41 1.55
C VAL A 529 -1.23 -18.95 2.38
N ILE A 530 -1.18 -18.71 3.68
CA ILE A 530 -2.36 -18.73 4.54
C ILE A 530 -2.84 -17.28 4.62
N PRO A 531 -3.90 -16.88 3.90
CA PRO A 531 -4.44 -15.55 4.01
C PRO A 531 -4.86 -15.25 5.44
N LEU A 532 -4.51 -14.09 5.94
CA LEU A 532 -4.91 -13.65 7.26
C LEU A 532 -6.24 -12.88 7.19
N PHE A 533 -6.19 -11.60 7.44
CA PHE A 533 -7.40 -10.78 7.57
C PHE A 533 -7.09 -9.32 7.27
N HIS A 534 -8.14 -8.53 7.12
CA HIS A 534 -8.06 -7.10 6.90
C HIS A 534 -9.14 -6.36 7.70
N ALA A 535 -8.89 -5.09 7.99
CA ALA A 535 -9.92 -4.19 8.49
C ALA A 535 -10.90 -3.86 7.35
N SER A 536 -12.20 -3.95 7.62
CA SER A 536 -13.23 -3.63 6.61
C SER A 536 -13.39 -2.13 6.40
N ARG A 537 -12.95 -1.31 7.34
CA ARG A 537 -13.07 0.13 7.37
C ARG A 537 -11.82 0.75 8.00
N GLN A 538 -11.56 1.98 7.66
CA GLN A 538 -10.53 2.79 8.30
C GLN A 538 -11.11 3.42 9.57
N TRP A 539 -10.39 3.32 10.67
CA TRP A 539 -10.81 3.85 11.97
C TRP A 539 -10.18 5.22 12.20
N VAL A 540 -11.02 6.24 12.39
CA VAL A 540 -10.59 7.61 12.61
C VAL A 540 -11.28 8.17 13.85
N ALA A 541 -10.48 8.67 14.77
CA ALA A 541 -10.98 9.43 15.92
C ALA A 541 -10.54 10.88 15.77
N ASN A 542 -11.47 11.81 16.03
CA ASN A 542 -11.18 13.24 15.95
C ASN A 542 -11.92 14.03 17.02
N TRP A 543 -11.33 15.11 17.45
CA TRP A 543 -12.02 16.11 18.26
C TRP A 543 -13.07 16.82 17.41
N LYS A 544 -14.22 17.17 18.03
CA LYS A 544 -15.42 17.64 17.34
C LYS A 544 -15.22 18.87 16.47
N GLN A 545 -14.27 19.75 16.83
CA GLN A 545 -13.95 20.93 16.01
C GLN A 545 -13.33 20.59 14.66
N VAL A 546 -12.77 19.41 14.49
CA VAL A 546 -12.27 18.95 13.19
C VAL A 546 -13.38 18.24 12.44
N GLN A 547 -13.75 18.77 11.30
CA GLN A 547 -14.79 18.24 10.44
C GLN A 547 -14.20 17.75 9.12
N GLY A 548 -14.91 16.84 8.46
CA GLY A 548 -14.51 16.30 7.17
C GLY A 548 -15.67 16.31 6.16
N PRO A 549 -15.37 16.00 4.90
CA PRO A 549 -16.37 15.98 3.84
C PRO A 549 -17.43 14.92 4.08
N LYS A 550 -18.61 15.09 3.48
CA LYS A 550 -19.70 14.11 3.53
C LYS A 550 -19.40 12.87 2.68
N THR A 551 -18.64 13.04 1.61
CA THR A 551 -18.24 11.99 0.69
C THR A 551 -16.73 11.81 0.78
N PHE A 552 -16.29 10.57 1.00
CA PHE A 552 -14.87 10.23 1.02
C PHE A 552 -14.43 9.72 -0.35
N SER A 553 -13.14 9.87 -0.63
CA SER A 553 -12.49 9.25 -1.77
C SER A 553 -12.36 7.73 -1.58
N LEU A 554 -11.88 7.01 -2.60
CA LEU A 554 -11.53 5.59 -2.47
C LEU A 554 -10.44 5.35 -1.40
N TRP A 555 -9.66 6.39 -1.08
CA TRP A 555 -8.60 6.33 -0.06
C TRP A 555 -9.11 6.54 1.37
N GLY A 556 -10.39 6.93 1.51
CA GLY A 556 -11.00 7.20 2.82
C GLY A 556 -10.57 8.55 3.41
N TYR A 557 -10.00 8.51 4.61
CA TYR A 557 -9.51 9.71 5.30
C TYR A 557 -8.33 10.35 4.55
N ASN A 558 -8.51 11.61 4.17
CA ASN A 558 -7.47 12.48 3.63
C ASN A 558 -7.55 13.84 4.32
N LEU A 559 -6.53 14.18 5.11
CA LEU A 559 -6.52 15.40 5.93
C LEU A 559 -6.72 16.67 5.11
N ASP A 560 -6.23 16.71 3.88
CA ASP A 560 -6.30 17.86 2.99
C ASP A 560 -7.73 18.31 2.64
N THR A 561 -8.72 17.43 2.82
CA THR A 561 -10.13 17.74 2.60
C THR A 561 -10.89 18.09 3.89
N TRP A 562 -10.23 18.07 5.04
CA TRP A 562 -10.84 18.35 6.35
C TRP A 562 -10.62 19.82 6.73
N TRP A 563 -11.38 20.32 7.72
CA TRP A 563 -11.34 21.71 8.19
C TRP A 563 -11.66 21.84 9.67
N ILE A 564 -11.43 23.03 10.23
CA ILE A 564 -11.91 23.40 11.58
C ILE A 564 -13.29 24.08 11.46
N ASP A 565 -14.27 23.56 12.21
CA ASP A 565 -15.58 24.15 12.34
C ASP A 565 -15.62 25.05 13.59
N GLY A 566 -15.84 26.35 13.37
CA GLY A 566 -15.80 27.36 14.43
C GLY A 566 -14.39 27.88 14.70
N GLN A 567 -14.26 29.18 14.85
CA GLN A 567 -13.06 29.80 15.40
C GLN A 567 -12.89 29.38 16.86
N LYS A 568 -11.70 28.88 17.21
CA LYS A 568 -11.27 28.85 18.61
C LYS A 568 -11.06 30.25 19.11
#